data_d931d05480771b7df2f477cc0ad7b130
#
_entry.id   d931d05480771b7df2f477cc0ad7b130
#
_cell.length_a   1.000
_cell.length_b   1.000
_cell.length_c   1.000
_cell.angle_alpha   90.00
_cell.angle_beta   90.00
_cell.angle_gamma   90.00
#
_symmetry.space_group_name_H-M   'P 1'
#
loop_
_entity.id
_entity.type
_entity.pdbx_description
1 polymer ?
#
loop_
_entity_poly.entity_id
_entity_poly.type
_entity_poly.pdbx_seq_one_letter_code
_entity_poly.pdbx_strand_id
1 'polypeptide(L)'
;RISQAYIPHTNILATTFSADEGKFVILDFMPCYRSRRDKHYMPPELYRYVRWVRGRPRLRVHYAPAPDYARGRTEQTVTPEFIESHSLSDPKNRLYLYASLPLGKIARREEIVLERDEFFLLSHNEKVIPVDIEREKLEYCRTLVYWLNWTNRTKRFTYYNDVIERSLLTLKLMSYYNGAVLAALTTSLPESAGDVRNWDYRFCWLRDASMSIETLFRIGHPGAAARFMRFIQSTFVNTHEPYQIMYGIRGERTLTETTLDHLSGYRNSKPVRIGNDAYHQRQNDSFGYLMDLIYQYYRLMPGSLDEIEDMWEMVKNILSTVTEEWRKPDKGIWEIRGRSRQFVSSKVMCWVALDRGAKVADLLGKNEYGRRWRRGADDIRDDVMKNGWKEEIGSFSQAYDNLALDSSLLLMEPYGFIEATDPRYSRTVRAVKEALLHDGLMYRYNSEDDFGMPASAFTICTFWLIRALFVIGEREEARRLFDGVLRCANHVGLFSEDIDFDTKELLGNFPQAYSHLALVNTAVLFAEEDRSLTFVRP
;
A
#
# COMPACT_ATOMS: atom_id res chain seq x y z
N ARG A 1 10.42 6.97 31.12
CA ARG A 1 10.57 7.39 29.71
C ARG A 1 10.30 6.21 28.79
N ILE A 2 9.55 6.43 27.72
CA ILE A 2 9.30 5.44 26.66
C ILE A 2 9.85 6.00 25.35
N SER A 3 10.53 5.15 24.57
CA SER A 3 10.96 5.46 23.21
C SER A 3 10.76 4.24 22.30
N GLN A 4 10.45 4.48 21.05
CA GLN A 4 10.16 3.43 20.09
C GLN A 4 10.89 3.71 18.77
N ALA A 5 11.52 2.70 18.20
CA ALA A 5 12.17 2.75 16.89
C ALA A 5 12.26 1.34 16.30
N TYR A 6 12.34 1.24 14.99
CA TYR A 6 12.69 -0.03 14.35
C TYR A 6 14.18 -0.36 14.58
N ILE A 7 14.49 -1.64 14.73
CA ILE A 7 15.88 -2.09 14.61
C ILE A 7 16.36 -1.71 13.20
N PRO A 8 17.53 -1.05 13.05
CA PRO A 8 18.02 -0.59 11.74
C PRO A 8 17.95 -1.69 10.67
N HIS A 9 17.50 -1.32 9.49
CA HIS A 9 17.36 -2.21 8.31
C HIS A 9 16.35 -3.34 8.44
N THR A 10 15.40 -3.25 9.39
CA THR A 10 14.42 -4.31 9.67
C THR A 10 12.99 -3.80 9.87
N ASN A 11 12.05 -4.74 9.96
CA ASN A 11 10.69 -4.51 10.46
C ASN A 11 10.50 -5.08 11.89
N ILE A 12 11.55 -5.14 12.67
CA ILE A 12 11.47 -5.49 14.09
C ILE A 12 11.36 -4.19 14.89
N LEU A 13 10.26 -4.03 15.62
CA LEU A 13 9.98 -2.81 16.38
C LEU A 13 10.52 -2.93 17.81
N ALA A 14 11.38 -2.01 18.22
CA ALA A 14 11.94 -1.94 19.57
C ALA A 14 11.27 -0.82 20.38
N THR A 15 10.61 -1.18 21.48
CA THR A 15 10.06 -0.23 22.44
C THR A 15 10.86 -0.29 23.74
N THR A 16 11.55 0.78 24.06
CA THR A 16 12.39 0.89 25.26
C THR A 16 11.61 1.54 26.40
N PHE A 17 11.55 0.88 27.54
CA PHE A 17 10.99 1.40 28.78
C PHE A 17 12.11 1.67 29.78
N SER A 18 12.14 2.88 30.33
CA SER A 18 13.13 3.32 31.33
C SER A 18 12.42 4.01 32.49
N ALA A 19 12.64 3.51 33.69
CA ALA A 19 12.19 4.05 34.97
C ALA A 19 13.33 3.97 35.99
N ASP A 20 13.12 4.54 37.15
CA ASP A 20 14.13 4.51 38.23
C ASP A 20 14.40 3.06 38.70
N GLU A 21 13.37 2.25 38.78
CA GLU A 21 13.45 0.84 39.16
C GLU A 21 14.19 -0.04 38.15
N GLY A 22 14.31 0.39 36.90
CA GLY A 22 15.00 -0.41 35.88
C GLY A 22 14.70 -0.06 34.44
N LYS A 23 15.26 -0.88 33.55
CA LYS A 23 15.13 -0.70 32.11
C LYS A 23 14.94 -2.05 31.41
N PHE A 24 14.02 -2.11 30.42
CA PHE A 24 13.85 -3.23 29.50
C PHE A 24 13.48 -2.75 28.11
N VAL A 25 13.60 -3.63 27.12
CA VAL A 25 13.23 -3.38 25.72
C VAL A 25 12.29 -4.48 25.27
N ILE A 26 11.20 -4.12 24.65
CA ILE A 26 10.31 -5.04 23.97
C ILE A 26 10.67 -5.04 22.48
N LEU A 27 10.91 -6.21 21.92
CA LEU A 27 11.11 -6.42 20.48
C LEU A 27 9.89 -7.13 19.92
N ASP A 28 9.07 -6.40 19.15
CA ASP A 28 7.88 -6.92 18.49
C ASP A 28 8.20 -7.31 17.05
N PHE A 29 7.86 -8.54 16.65
CA PHE A 29 8.06 -9.04 15.29
C PHE A 29 7.13 -10.22 14.97
N MET A 30 6.90 -10.44 13.68
CA MET A 30 6.32 -11.67 13.16
C MET A 30 7.40 -12.44 12.40
N PRO A 31 7.58 -13.75 12.63
CA PRO A 31 8.61 -14.53 11.98
C PRO A 31 8.46 -14.47 10.45
N CYS A 32 9.55 -14.14 9.78
CA CYS A 32 9.58 -14.10 8.33
C CYS A 32 10.98 -14.52 7.86
N TYR A 33 11.08 -15.71 7.24
CA TYR A 33 12.34 -16.19 6.65
C TYR A 33 12.10 -17.32 5.64
N ARG A 34 13.15 -17.71 4.91
CA ARG A 34 13.11 -18.88 4.05
C ARG A 34 13.69 -20.07 4.77
N SER A 35 12.93 -21.16 4.78
CA SER A 35 13.39 -22.45 5.30
C SER A 35 14.45 -23.06 4.37
N ARG A 36 15.15 -24.12 4.86
CA ARG A 36 16.14 -24.87 4.05
C ARG A 36 15.59 -25.46 2.74
N ARG A 37 14.28 -25.61 2.62
CA ARG A 37 13.58 -26.10 1.41
C ARG A 37 13.06 -24.93 0.53
N ASP A 38 13.61 -23.73 0.70
CA ASP A 38 13.20 -22.48 0.03
C ASP A 38 11.71 -22.12 0.20
N LYS A 39 11.05 -22.68 1.18
CA LYS A 39 9.67 -22.32 1.53
C LYS A 39 9.66 -21.10 2.43
N HIS A 40 8.78 -20.18 2.16
CA HIS A 40 8.52 -19.05 3.06
C HIS A 40 7.91 -19.56 4.36
N TYR A 41 8.52 -19.19 5.49
CA TYR A 41 7.98 -19.40 6.82
C TYR A 41 7.46 -18.08 7.34
N MET A 42 6.17 -17.94 7.42
CA MET A 42 5.44 -16.74 7.85
C MET A 42 4.17 -17.20 8.58
N PRO A 43 4.32 -17.78 9.77
CA PRO A 43 3.18 -18.28 10.54
C PRO A 43 2.34 -17.10 11.06
N PRO A 44 1.07 -17.31 11.38
CA PRO A 44 0.22 -16.30 12.00
C PRO A 44 0.57 -16.13 13.50
N GLU A 45 1.81 -15.78 13.77
CA GLU A 45 2.41 -15.69 15.09
C GLU A 45 3.00 -14.30 15.31
N LEU A 46 2.64 -13.66 16.43
CA LEU A 46 3.24 -12.42 16.88
C LEU A 46 4.13 -12.72 18.09
N TYR A 47 5.41 -12.40 17.97
CA TYR A 47 6.41 -12.52 19.00
C TYR A 47 6.66 -11.18 19.66
N ARG A 48 6.77 -11.20 20.99
CA ARG A 48 7.15 -10.08 21.83
C ARG A 48 8.27 -10.52 22.76
N TYR A 49 9.51 -10.33 22.34
CA TYR A 49 10.69 -10.64 23.12
C TYR A 49 10.99 -9.47 24.08
N VAL A 50 10.88 -9.74 25.38
CA VAL A 50 11.12 -8.77 26.45
C VAL A 50 12.56 -8.94 26.93
N ARG A 51 13.45 -8.09 26.44
CA ARG A 51 14.87 -8.10 26.83
C ARG A 51 15.07 -7.25 28.07
N TRP A 52 15.44 -7.90 29.16
CA TRP A 52 15.83 -7.22 30.39
C TRP A 52 17.18 -6.51 30.20
N VAL A 53 17.34 -5.31 30.74
CA VAL A 53 18.57 -4.53 30.64
C VAL A 53 19.21 -4.30 32.00
N ARG A 54 18.42 -3.83 32.99
CA ARG A 54 18.91 -3.58 34.34
C ARG A 54 17.78 -3.32 35.35
N GLY A 55 18.10 -3.49 36.65
CA GLY A 55 17.17 -3.18 37.73
C GLY A 55 16.06 -4.21 37.91
N ARG A 56 14.99 -3.83 38.59
CA ARG A 56 13.82 -4.67 38.87
C ARG A 56 12.54 -3.93 38.44
N PRO A 57 12.38 -3.61 37.13
CA PRO A 57 11.19 -2.91 36.65
C PRO A 57 9.95 -3.76 36.89
N ARG A 58 8.86 -3.07 37.22
CA ARG A 58 7.56 -3.69 37.45
C ARG A 58 6.70 -3.47 36.21
N LEU A 59 5.99 -4.49 35.79
CA LEU A 59 5.07 -4.42 34.67
C LEU A 59 3.74 -5.10 35.00
N ARG A 60 2.69 -4.67 34.32
CA ARG A 60 1.39 -5.31 34.34
C ARG A 60 0.96 -5.60 32.91
N VAL A 61 0.61 -6.84 32.63
CA VAL A 61 0.17 -7.26 31.30
C VAL A 61 -1.34 -7.12 31.22
N HIS A 62 -1.81 -6.43 30.18
CA HIS A 62 -3.22 -6.34 29.88
C HIS A 62 -3.51 -7.12 28.58
N TYR A 63 -3.92 -8.38 28.73
CA TYR A 63 -4.33 -9.23 27.63
C TYR A 63 -5.86 -9.27 27.56
N ALA A 64 -6.45 -8.61 26.57
CA ALA A 64 -7.88 -8.48 26.36
C ALA A 64 -8.23 -8.60 24.87
N PRO A 65 -8.05 -9.80 24.27
CA PRO A 65 -8.38 -10.02 22.87
C PRO A 65 -9.90 -9.89 22.64
N ALA A 66 -10.26 -9.36 21.48
CA ALA A 66 -11.63 -9.24 21.02
C ALA A 66 -11.75 -9.80 19.58
N PRO A 67 -11.60 -11.13 19.41
CA PRO A 67 -11.67 -11.75 18.09
C PRO A 67 -13.05 -11.58 17.45
N ASP A 68 -13.13 -11.78 16.13
CA ASP A 68 -14.33 -11.55 15.33
C ASP A 68 -14.92 -10.15 15.50
N TYR A 69 -14.06 -9.12 15.54
CA TYR A 69 -14.45 -7.71 15.67
C TYR A 69 -15.33 -7.44 16.92
N ALA A 70 -15.14 -8.17 18.00
CA ALA A 70 -15.95 -8.08 19.21
C ALA A 70 -17.48 -8.30 18.99
N ARG A 71 -17.89 -9.03 17.95
CA ARG A 71 -19.30 -9.38 17.72
C ARG A 71 -19.88 -10.26 18.82
N GLY A 72 -19.05 -11.12 19.39
CA GLY A 72 -19.42 -11.99 20.49
C GLY A 72 -18.59 -11.73 21.74
N ARG A 73 -19.09 -12.20 22.88
CA ARG A 73 -18.29 -12.23 24.11
C ARG A 73 -17.06 -13.13 23.92
N THR A 74 -15.91 -12.65 24.36
CA THR A 74 -14.67 -13.45 24.39
C THR A 74 -14.64 -14.34 25.62
N GLU A 75 -14.42 -15.63 25.42
CA GLU A 75 -14.10 -16.58 26.48
C GLU A 75 -12.61 -16.85 26.54
N GLN A 76 -12.10 -16.99 27.76
CA GLN A 76 -10.69 -17.28 28.02
C GLN A 76 -10.54 -18.48 28.95
N THR A 77 -9.66 -19.41 28.59
CA THR A 77 -9.28 -20.55 29.41
C THR A 77 -7.79 -20.49 29.68
N VAL A 78 -7.43 -20.49 30.96
CA VAL A 78 -6.02 -20.51 31.39
C VAL A 78 -5.60 -21.95 31.62
N THR A 79 -4.60 -22.40 30.85
CA THR A 79 -3.94 -23.71 31.04
C THR A 79 -2.55 -23.51 31.63
N PRO A 80 -1.81 -24.57 31.99
CA PRO A 80 -0.42 -24.44 32.40
C PRO A 80 0.51 -23.93 31.30
N GLU A 81 0.15 -24.08 30.02
CA GLU A 81 1.01 -23.81 28.85
C GLU A 81 0.64 -22.52 28.12
N PHE A 82 -0.65 -22.15 28.09
CA PHE A 82 -1.15 -20.99 27.36
C PHE A 82 -2.48 -20.46 27.89
N ILE A 83 -2.83 -19.24 27.49
CA ILE A 83 -4.21 -18.72 27.62
C ILE A 83 -4.86 -18.87 26.24
N GLU A 84 -5.90 -19.70 26.16
CA GLU A 84 -6.75 -19.84 24.97
C GLU A 84 -7.85 -18.78 25.02
N SER A 85 -8.11 -18.12 23.91
CA SER A 85 -9.18 -17.13 23.78
C SER A 85 -9.93 -17.31 22.47
N HIS A 86 -11.26 -17.23 22.49
CA HIS A 86 -12.10 -17.26 21.29
C HIS A 86 -13.38 -16.43 21.49
N SER A 87 -13.99 -16.01 20.39
CA SER A 87 -15.31 -15.37 20.42
C SER A 87 -16.41 -16.45 20.43
N LEU A 88 -17.48 -16.22 21.20
CA LEU A 88 -18.67 -17.08 21.14
C LEU A 88 -19.39 -17.02 19.79
N SER A 89 -19.25 -15.91 19.06
CA SER A 89 -19.78 -15.78 17.70
C SER A 89 -18.98 -16.56 16.64
N ASP A 90 -17.70 -16.82 16.91
CA ASP A 90 -16.82 -17.60 16.03
C ASP A 90 -15.85 -18.48 16.84
N PRO A 91 -16.33 -19.61 17.39
CA PRO A 91 -15.51 -20.48 18.24
C PRO A 91 -14.36 -21.20 17.52
N LYS A 92 -14.33 -21.14 16.17
CA LYS A 92 -13.27 -21.77 15.37
C LYS A 92 -12.02 -20.93 15.31
N ASN A 93 -12.16 -19.60 15.41
CA ASN A 93 -11.03 -18.68 15.45
C ASN A 93 -10.49 -18.54 16.87
N ARG A 94 -9.35 -19.14 17.12
CA ARG A 94 -8.73 -19.24 18.45
C ARG A 94 -7.41 -18.49 18.49
N LEU A 95 -7.15 -17.85 19.61
CA LEU A 95 -5.88 -17.22 19.94
C LEU A 95 -5.23 -17.99 21.10
N TYR A 96 -3.95 -18.27 20.99
CA TYR A 96 -3.16 -18.93 22.03
C TYR A 96 -2.04 -18.00 22.47
N LEU A 97 -2.12 -17.49 23.70
CA LEU A 97 -1.06 -16.67 24.29
C LEU A 97 -0.16 -17.56 25.16
N TYR A 98 1.07 -17.73 24.73
CA TYR A 98 2.17 -18.33 25.50
C TYR A 98 3.01 -17.23 26.16
N ALA A 99 3.57 -17.51 27.31
CA ALA A 99 4.50 -16.59 27.97
C ALA A 99 5.43 -17.36 28.91
N SER A 100 6.63 -16.87 29.11
CA SER A 100 7.54 -17.32 30.17
C SER A 100 7.14 -16.77 31.55
N LEU A 101 6.33 -15.72 31.58
CA LEU A 101 5.74 -15.13 32.79
C LEU A 101 4.54 -15.96 33.28
N PRO A 102 4.22 -15.92 34.59
CA PRO A 102 3.10 -16.70 35.14
C PRO A 102 1.75 -16.33 34.52
N LEU A 103 1.16 -17.22 33.73
CA LEU A 103 -0.10 -17.01 32.99
C LEU A 103 -1.26 -16.62 33.92
N GLY A 104 -1.31 -17.19 35.13
CA GLY A 104 -2.31 -16.82 36.13
C GLY A 104 -2.23 -15.35 36.57
N LYS A 105 -1.00 -14.79 36.70
CA LYS A 105 -0.81 -13.36 36.99
C LYS A 105 -1.22 -12.48 35.81
N ILE A 106 -0.94 -12.91 34.59
CA ILE A 106 -1.38 -12.22 33.37
C ILE A 106 -2.90 -12.17 33.31
N ALA A 107 -3.57 -13.32 33.52
CA ALA A 107 -5.03 -13.40 33.49
C ALA A 107 -5.71 -12.51 34.57
N ARG A 108 -5.12 -12.40 35.74
CA ARG A 108 -5.60 -11.54 36.84
C ARG A 108 -5.07 -10.12 36.78
N ARG A 109 -4.22 -9.79 35.80
CA ARG A 109 -3.59 -8.46 35.62
C ARG A 109 -2.80 -8.03 36.85
N GLU A 110 -2.13 -8.99 37.48
CA GLU A 110 -1.26 -8.74 38.64
C GLU A 110 0.07 -8.11 38.23
N GLU A 111 0.71 -7.44 39.19
CA GLU A 111 2.04 -6.90 39.00
C GLU A 111 3.10 -8.02 38.92
N ILE A 112 4.03 -7.89 38.01
CA ILE A 112 5.13 -8.83 37.76
C ILE A 112 6.42 -8.03 37.79
N VAL A 113 7.41 -8.54 38.53
CA VAL A 113 8.77 -7.98 38.55
C VAL A 113 9.58 -8.68 37.47
N LEU A 114 10.27 -7.89 36.65
CA LEU A 114 11.14 -8.39 35.59
C LEU A 114 12.60 -8.44 36.11
N GLU A 115 13.24 -9.61 36.06
CA GLU A 115 14.60 -9.84 36.50
C GLU A 115 15.51 -10.52 35.47
N ARG A 116 14.93 -10.94 34.36
CA ARG A 116 15.59 -11.59 33.24
C ARG A 116 14.80 -11.38 31.93
N ASP A 117 15.33 -11.91 30.83
CA ASP A 117 14.63 -11.94 29.57
C ASP A 117 13.39 -12.81 29.66
N GLU A 118 12.29 -12.32 29.12
CA GLU A 118 10.99 -12.98 29.10
C GLU A 118 10.38 -12.88 27.68
N PHE A 119 9.29 -13.61 27.42
CA PHE A 119 8.61 -13.54 26.14
C PHE A 119 7.11 -13.66 26.24
N PHE A 120 6.44 -13.21 25.17
CA PHE A 120 5.07 -13.51 24.83
C PHE A 120 5.02 -13.98 23.37
N LEU A 121 4.28 -15.02 23.10
CA LEU A 121 3.95 -15.49 21.76
C LEU A 121 2.44 -15.56 21.64
N LEU A 122 1.87 -14.83 20.69
CA LEU A 122 0.46 -14.93 20.32
C LEU A 122 0.36 -15.69 19.00
N SER A 123 -0.28 -16.86 19.02
CA SER A 123 -0.54 -17.67 17.82
C SER A 123 -2.03 -17.69 17.48
N HIS A 124 -2.38 -17.66 16.21
CA HIS A 124 -3.74 -17.73 15.71
C HIS A 124 -4.01 -19.09 15.07
N ASN A 125 -5.03 -19.79 15.58
CA ASN A 125 -5.51 -21.10 15.12
C ASN A 125 -4.52 -22.27 15.18
N GLU A 126 -3.27 -22.05 15.54
CA GLU A 126 -2.24 -23.07 15.62
C GLU A 126 -1.65 -23.14 17.03
N LYS A 127 -1.63 -24.35 17.61
CA LYS A 127 -0.88 -24.60 18.85
C LYS A 127 0.59 -24.81 18.52
N VAL A 128 1.45 -24.13 19.24
CA VAL A 128 2.90 -24.15 19.03
C VAL A 128 3.58 -24.94 20.15
N ILE A 129 4.40 -25.94 19.79
CA ILE A 129 5.14 -26.78 20.75
C ILE A 129 6.52 -27.09 20.14
N PRO A 130 7.62 -26.99 20.88
CA PRO A 130 7.76 -26.36 22.19
C PRO A 130 7.79 -24.83 22.11
N VAL A 131 7.47 -24.13 23.22
CA VAL A 131 7.57 -22.68 23.34
C VAL A 131 8.42 -22.35 24.55
N ASP A 132 9.63 -21.85 24.30
CA ASP A 132 10.59 -21.43 25.32
C ASP A 132 11.39 -20.19 24.85
N ILE A 133 12.22 -19.66 25.74
CA ILE A 133 13.02 -18.47 25.45
C ILE A 133 14.09 -18.70 24.36
N GLU A 134 14.57 -19.93 24.20
CA GLU A 134 15.56 -20.26 23.16
C GLU A 134 14.93 -20.28 21.77
N ARG A 135 13.69 -20.77 21.66
CA ARG A 135 12.90 -20.65 20.44
C ARG A 135 12.68 -19.17 20.08
N GLU A 136 12.28 -18.35 21.07
CA GLU A 136 12.05 -16.91 20.88
C GLU A 136 13.28 -16.22 20.29
N LYS A 137 14.46 -16.45 20.91
CA LYS A 137 15.74 -15.91 20.43
C LYS A 137 16.09 -16.40 19.02
N LEU A 138 15.83 -17.66 18.73
CA LEU A 138 16.08 -18.25 17.40
C LEU A 138 15.21 -17.60 16.32
N GLU A 139 13.91 -17.45 16.59
CA GLU A 139 12.98 -16.80 15.65
C GLU A 139 13.30 -15.31 15.45
N TYR A 140 13.72 -14.63 16.52
CA TYR A 140 14.25 -13.27 16.42
C TYR A 140 15.49 -13.20 15.51
N CYS A 141 16.50 -14.05 15.74
CA CYS A 141 17.71 -14.06 14.91
C CYS A 141 17.43 -14.39 13.45
N ARG A 142 16.57 -15.35 13.16
CA ARG A 142 16.16 -15.72 11.79
C ARG A 142 15.46 -14.57 11.08
N THR A 143 14.53 -13.92 11.78
CA THR A 143 13.78 -12.77 11.27
C THR A 143 14.70 -11.56 11.03
N LEU A 144 15.62 -11.30 11.95
CA LEU A 144 16.65 -10.26 11.82
C LEU A 144 17.50 -10.50 10.55
N VAL A 145 18.05 -11.70 10.40
CA VAL A 145 18.86 -12.07 9.22
C VAL A 145 18.06 -11.97 7.93
N TYR A 146 16.78 -12.35 7.94
CA TYR A 146 15.92 -12.21 6.78
C TYR A 146 15.81 -10.74 6.32
N TRP A 147 15.53 -9.83 7.27
CA TRP A 147 15.39 -8.40 6.95
C TRP A 147 16.70 -7.78 6.48
N LEU A 148 17.82 -8.08 7.15
CA LEU A 148 19.14 -7.61 6.75
C LEU A 148 19.51 -8.09 5.34
N ASN A 149 19.25 -9.36 5.01
CA ASN A 149 19.48 -9.89 3.67
C ASN A 149 18.56 -9.25 2.63
N TRP A 150 17.35 -8.89 3.00
CA TRP A 150 16.42 -8.22 2.11
C TRP A 150 16.88 -6.79 1.81
N THR A 151 17.19 -6.01 2.84
CA THR A 151 17.65 -4.61 2.69
C THR A 151 19.00 -4.49 1.98
N ASN A 152 19.91 -5.45 2.18
CA ASN A 152 21.21 -5.46 1.49
C ASN A 152 21.10 -5.57 -0.04
N ARG A 153 19.98 -6.01 -0.58
CA ARG A 153 19.69 -6.05 -2.03
C ARG A 153 19.13 -4.74 -2.56
N THR A 154 18.70 -3.85 -1.68
CA THR A 154 18.11 -2.57 -2.05
C THR A 154 19.19 -1.65 -2.60
N LYS A 155 18.92 -1.02 -3.75
CA LYS A 155 19.77 0.01 -4.33
C LYS A 155 19.98 1.16 -3.33
N ARG A 156 21.20 1.64 -3.22
CA ARG A 156 21.55 2.80 -2.37
C ARG A 156 21.64 4.06 -3.21
N PHE A 157 21.20 5.18 -2.63
CA PHE A 157 21.16 6.50 -3.24
C PHE A 157 22.04 7.49 -2.48
N THR A 158 22.30 8.64 -3.07
CA THR A 158 23.13 9.69 -2.44
C THR A 158 22.39 10.34 -1.27
N TYR A 159 21.08 10.54 -1.42
CA TYR A 159 20.21 11.22 -0.44
C TYR A 159 19.01 10.36 -0.08
N TYR A 160 18.37 10.66 1.06
CA TYR A 160 17.08 10.10 1.50
C TYR A 160 17.07 8.57 1.75
N ASN A 161 18.24 7.92 1.90
CA ASN A 161 18.28 6.46 2.06
C ASN A 161 17.42 5.95 3.21
N ASP A 162 17.39 6.62 4.35
CA ASP A 162 16.65 6.17 5.53
C ASP A 162 15.14 6.17 5.28
N VAL A 163 14.60 7.23 4.66
CA VAL A 163 13.17 7.32 4.36
C VAL A 163 12.77 6.38 3.21
N ILE A 164 13.65 6.19 2.22
CA ILE A 164 13.47 5.21 1.14
C ILE A 164 13.42 3.80 1.74
N GLU A 165 14.42 3.43 2.53
CA GLU A 165 14.51 2.09 3.12
C GLU A 165 13.32 1.80 4.05
N ARG A 166 12.94 2.76 4.92
CA ARG A 166 11.77 2.60 5.79
C ARG A 166 10.49 2.37 5.00
N SER A 167 10.29 3.15 3.93
CA SER A 167 9.10 3.00 3.07
C SER A 167 9.10 1.68 2.31
N LEU A 168 10.26 1.24 1.80
CA LEU A 168 10.38 -0.07 1.13
C LEU A 168 10.11 -1.24 2.08
N LEU A 169 10.64 -1.17 3.30
CA LEU A 169 10.35 -2.17 4.33
C LEU A 169 8.86 -2.21 4.69
N THR A 170 8.19 -1.05 4.68
CA THR A 170 6.74 -0.96 4.90
C THR A 170 5.96 -1.60 3.74
N LEU A 171 6.30 -1.28 2.48
CA LEU A 171 5.71 -1.94 1.30
C LEU A 171 5.93 -3.46 1.31
N LYS A 172 7.10 -3.90 1.79
CA LYS A 172 7.38 -5.33 1.93
C LYS A 172 6.51 -5.99 3.01
N LEU A 173 6.17 -5.32 4.12
CA LEU A 173 5.21 -5.83 5.11
C LEU A 173 3.81 -6.02 4.52
N MET A 174 3.39 -5.14 3.61
CA MET A 174 2.09 -5.23 2.93
C MET A 174 2.06 -6.30 1.83
N SER A 175 3.23 -6.84 1.44
CA SER A 175 3.35 -7.86 0.39
C SER A 175 3.24 -9.26 0.98
N TYR A 176 2.21 -10.01 0.58
CA TYR A 176 2.05 -11.40 0.99
C TYR A 176 2.99 -12.33 0.22
N TYR A 177 3.21 -13.55 0.70
CA TYR A 177 4.17 -14.49 0.09
C TYR A 177 3.80 -14.90 -1.34
N ASN A 178 2.51 -14.92 -1.69
CA ASN A 178 2.03 -15.25 -3.04
C ASN A 178 2.21 -14.10 -4.05
N GLY A 179 2.52 -12.89 -3.58
CA GLY A 179 2.72 -11.69 -4.40
C GLY A 179 1.64 -10.64 -4.27
N ALA A 180 0.47 -10.95 -3.70
CA ALA A 180 -0.56 -9.94 -3.42
C ALA A 180 -0.01 -8.82 -2.52
N VAL A 181 -0.45 -7.59 -2.75
CA VAL A 181 -0.07 -6.41 -1.95
C VAL A 181 -1.34 -5.73 -1.44
N LEU A 182 -1.42 -5.53 -0.13
CA LEU A 182 -2.54 -4.83 0.49
C LEU A 182 -2.38 -3.31 0.32
N ALA A 183 -3.50 -2.61 0.09
CA ALA A 183 -3.51 -1.15 0.00
C ALA A 183 -3.17 -0.49 1.35
N ALA A 184 -3.69 -1.04 2.46
CA ALA A 184 -3.30 -0.70 3.83
C ALA A 184 -3.50 -1.91 4.76
N LEU A 185 -2.96 -1.83 5.99
CA LEU A 185 -3.07 -2.91 6.97
C LEU A 185 -4.26 -2.75 7.92
N THR A 186 -5.07 -1.73 7.74
CA THR A 186 -6.19 -1.38 8.62
C THR A 186 -7.51 -1.26 7.88
N THR A 187 -8.57 -1.22 8.65
CA THR A 187 -9.91 -0.85 8.22
C THR A 187 -10.45 0.30 9.05
N SER A 188 -11.29 1.13 8.44
CA SER A 188 -12.16 2.11 9.10
C SER A 188 -11.45 3.14 9.99
N LEU A 189 -10.19 3.45 9.68
CA LEU A 189 -9.59 4.67 10.16
C LEU A 189 -10.08 5.83 9.30
N PRO A 190 -10.64 6.91 9.90
CA PRO A 190 -11.33 7.94 9.16
C PRO A 190 -10.37 8.88 8.41
N GLU A 191 -10.76 9.29 7.20
CA GLU A 191 -10.08 10.37 6.47
C GLU A 191 -10.22 11.73 7.19
N SER A 192 -11.29 11.88 7.96
CA SER A 192 -11.53 13.01 8.86
C SER A 192 -12.24 12.53 10.11
N ALA A 193 -11.79 12.95 11.30
CA ALA A 193 -12.37 12.50 12.56
C ALA A 193 -13.85 12.90 12.68
N GLY A 194 -14.71 11.90 12.95
CA GLY A 194 -16.16 12.08 13.02
C GLY A 194 -16.90 11.93 11.68
N ASP A 195 -16.19 11.77 10.57
CA ASP A 195 -16.75 11.62 9.22
C ASP A 195 -17.07 10.15 8.88
N VAL A 196 -17.74 9.98 7.73
CA VAL A 196 -18.27 8.69 7.23
C VAL A 196 -17.32 7.97 6.26
N ARG A 197 -16.22 8.61 5.87
CA ARG A 197 -15.20 8.07 4.94
C ARG A 197 -14.26 7.11 5.67
N ASN A 198 -14.79 5.91 5.96
CA ASN A 198 -14.12 4.88 6.76
C ASN A 198 -14.14 3.56 5.98
N TRP A 199 -13.05 3.23 5.27
CA TRP A 199 -13.03 2.12 4.32
C TRP A 199 -12.17 0.96 4.80
N ASP A 200 -12.43 -0.25 4.30
CA ASP A 200 -11.56 -1.40 4.51
C ASP A 200 -10.55 -1.52 3.37
N TYR A 201 -9.26 -1.30 3.66
CA TYR A 201 -8.16 -1.35 2.70
C TYR A 201 -7.30 -2.60 2.79
N ARG A 202 -7.72 -3.60 3.52
CA ARG A 202 -7.00 -4.87 3.68
C ARG A 202 -7.16 -5.82 2.48
N PHE A 203 -7.24 -5.26 1.27
CA PHE A 203 -7.40 -5.96 0.00
C PHE A 203 -6.32 -5.55 -0.99
N CYS A 204 -6.21 -6.32 -2.07
CA CYS A 204 -5.24 -6.13 -3.13
C CYS A 204 -5.93 -5.45 -4.33
N TRP A 205 -5.82 -4.13 -4.45
CA TRP A 205 -6.17 -3.41 -5.67
C TRP A 205 -5.13 -3.66 -6.75
N LEU A 206 -5.56 -3.89 -7.98
CA LEU A 206 -4.63 -4.09 -9.11
C LEU A 206 -3.76 -2.85 -9.35
N ARG A 207 -4.34 -1.66 -9.24
CA ARG A 207 -3.67 -0.37 -9.36
C ARG A 207 -2.58 -0.21 -8.32
N ASP A 208 -2.93 -0.30 -7.03
CA ASP A 208 -2.04 -0.09 -5.87
C ASP A 208 -0.91 -1.10 -5.86
N ALA A 209 -1.24 -2.36 -6.10
CA ALA A 209 -0.28 -3.44 -6.16
C ALA A 209 0.69 -3.26 -7.34
N SER A 210 0.19 -2.89 -8.53
CA SER A 210 1.05 -2.67 -9.71
C SER A 210 2.05 -1.55 -9.48
N MET A 211 1.63 -0.40 -8.94
CA MET A 211 2.52 0.72 -8.62
C MET A 211 3.53 0.36 -7.51
N SER A 212 3.09 -0.39 -6.48
CA SER A 212 3.97 -0.83 -5.39
C SER A 212 5.03 -1.82 -5.87
N ILE A 213 4.63 -2.76 -6.70
CA ILE A 213 5.53 -3.78 -7.27
C ILE A 213 6.50 -3.16 -8.27
N GLU A 214 6.04 -2.21 -9.10
CA GLU A 214 6.93 -1.44 -9.98
C GLU A 214 8.03 -0.74 -9.16
N THR A 215 7.65 -0.06 -8.08
CA THR A 215 8.59 0.61 -7.19
C THR A 215 9.63 -0.38 -6.63
N LEU A 216 9.19 -1.52 -6.08
CA LEU A 216 10.07 -2.57 -5.57
C LEU A 216 10.98 -3.16 -6.66
N PHE A 217 10.46 -3.34 -7.86
CA PHE A 217 11.19 -3.88 -8.99
C PHE A 217 12.35 -2.96 -9.42
N ARG A 218 12.08 -1.66 -9.58
CA ARG A 218 13.06 -0.65 -9.98
C ARG A 218 14.22 -0.50 -8.99
N ILE A 219 14.01 -0.86 -7.72
CA ILE A 219 14.98 -0.63 -6.65
C ILE A 219 15.74 -1.90 -6.26
N GLY A 220 15.63 -2.98 -7.04
CA GLY A 220 16.44 -4.18 -6.87
C GLY A 220 15.72 -5.39 -6.28
N HIS A 221 14.39 -5.41 -6.28
CA HIS A 221 13.58 -6.53 -5.80
C HIS A 221 12.75 -7.22 -6.91
N PRO A 222 13.37 -7.73 -8.00
CA PRO A 222 12.65 -8.30 -9.14
C PRO A 222 11.79 -9.51 -8.77
N GLY A 223 12.15 -10.25 -7.74
CA GLY A 223 11.34 -11.37 -7.26
C GLY A 223 9.97 -10.96 -6.72
N ALA A 224 9.74 -9.67 -6.39
CA ALA A 224 8.41 -9.17 -6.04
C ALA A 224 7.51 -9.17 -7.29
N ALA A 225 8.00 -8.65 -8.42
CA ALA A 225 7.28 -8.63 -9.68
C ALA A 225 6.93 -10.06 -10.15
N ALA A 226 7.89 -10.98 -10.13
CA ALA A 226 7.65 -12.37 -10.52
C ALA A 226 6.55 -13.07 -9.66
N ARG A 227 6.49 -12.80 -8.36
CA ARG A 227 5.43 -13.35 -7.51
C ARG A 227 4.08 -12.72 -7.80
N PHE A 228 4.04 -11.40 -7.98
CA PHE A 228 2.81 -10.70 -8.31
C PHE A 228 2.26 -11.15 -9.68
N MET A 229 3.11 -11.32 -10.70
CA MET A 229 2.67 -11.85 -11.99
C MET A 229 2.04 -13.23 -11.85
N ARG A 230 2.63 -14.14 -11.06
CA ARG A 230 2.01 -15.44 -10.76
C ARG A 230 0.69 -15.34 -10.00
N PHE A 231 0.59 -14.40 -9.05
CA PHE A 231 -0.67 -14.14 -8.35
C PHE A 231 -1.76 -13.69 -9.33
N ILE A 232 -1.46 -12.74 -10.20
CA ILE A 232 -2.39 -12.23 -11.22
C ILE A 232 -2.78 -13.36 -12.20
N GLN A 233 -1.82 -14.12 -12.72
CA GLN A 233 -2.10 -15.27 -13.59
C GLN A 233 -3.03 -16.28 -12.92
N SER A 234 -2.71 -16.69 -11.68
CA SER A 234 -3.54 -17.66 -10.95
C SER A 234 -4.95 -17.14 -10.63
N THR A 235 -5.11 -15.82 -10.50
CA THR A 235 -6.40 -15.20 -10.23
C THR A 235 -7.25 -15.05 -11.50
N PHE A 236 -6.60 -14.88 -12.67
CA PHE A 236 -7.26 -14.58 -13.94
C PHE A 236 -7.48 -15.80 -14.84
N VAL A 237 -6.55 -16.77 -14.85
CA VAL A 237 -6.55 -17.89 -15.82
C VAL A 237 -7.75 -18.84 -15.65
N ASN A 238 -8.34 -18.93 -14.47
CA ASN A 238 -9.40 -19.89 -14.18
C ASN A 238 -10.81 -19.30 -14.16
N THR A 239 -11.00 -18.08 -14.65
CA THR A 239 -12.32 -17.42 -14.61
C THR A 239 -12.70 -16.89 -15.97
N HIS A 240 -13.89 -17.28 -16.47
CA HIS A 240 -14.58 -16.60 -17.58
C HIS A 240 -15.26 -15.29 -17.13
N GLU A 241 -15.03 -14.88 -15.89
CA GLU A 241 -15.63 -13.68 -15.31
C GLU A 241 -14.81 -12.43 -15.63
N PRO A 242 -15.44 -11.26 -15.70
CA PRO A 242 -14.75 -10.00 -15.90
C PRO A 242 -13.67 -9.72 -14.84
N TYR A 243 -12.61 -9.04 -15.22
CA TYR A 243 -11.60 -8.58 -14.28
C TYR A 243 -12.21 -7.62 -13.27
N GLN A 244 -11.91 -7.86 -11.98
CA GLN A 244 -12.24 -6.93 -10.90
C GLN A 244 -11.06 -5.99 -10.64
N ILE A 245 -11.34 -4.84 -10.06
CA ILE A 245 -10.31 -3.86 -9.70
C ILE A 245 -9.51 -4.28 -8.46
N MET A 246 -10.09 -5.16 -7.63
CA MET A 246 -9.49 -5.61 -6.37
C MET A 246 -9.88 -7.04 -6.03
N TYR A 247 -9.04 -7.68 -5.23
CA TYR A 247 -9.16 -9.06 -4.79
C TYR A 247 -8.77 -9.19 -3.33
N GLY A 248 -9.21 -10.26 -2.67
CA GLY A 248 -8.63 -10.66 -1.39
C GLY A 248 -7.17 -11.10 -1.52
N ILE A 249 -6.48 -11.22 -0.40
CA ILE A 249 -5.03 -11.54 -0.37
C ILE A 249 -4.71 -12.94 -0.95
N ARG A 250 -5.69 -13.82 -1.06
CA ARG A 250 -5.58 -15.16 -1.67
C ARG A 250 -6.27 -15.27 -3.02
N GLY A 251 -6.75 -14.13 -3.58
CA GLY A 251 -7.50 -14.07 -4.82
C GLY A 251 -9.02 -14.16 -4.64
N GLU A 252 -9.54 -13.97 -3.42
CA GLU A 252 -10.97 -13.93 -3.16
C GLU A 252 -11.63 -12.82 -3.98
N ARG A 253 -12.75 -13.16 -4.63
CA ARG A 253 -13.49 -12.24 -5.50
C ARG A 253 -14.67 -11.55 -4.80
N THR A 254 -15.27 -12.19 -3.80
CA THR A 254 -16.41 -11.65 -3.06
C THR A 254 -15.92 -10.92 -1.82
N LEU A 255 -16.03 -9.60 -1.83
CA LEU A 255 -15.52 -8.73 -0.76
C LEU A 255 -16.64 -7.89 -0.15
N THR A 256 -17.77 -8.51 0.11
CA THR A 256 -19.01 -7.86 0.56
C THR A 256 -18.76 -6.90 1.73
N GLU A 257 -19.14 -5.63 1.52
CA GLU A 257 -19.07 -4.61 2.56
C GLU A 257 -20.21 -4.82 3.58
N THR A 258 -19.87 -4.79 4.86
CA THR A 258 -20.81 -4.82 5.96
C THR A 258 -20.41 -3.83 7.03
N THR A 259 -21.41 -3.26 7.75
CA THR A 259 -21.17 -2.36 8.88
C THR A 259 -21.14 -3.11 10.20
N LEU A 260 -20.36 -2.60 11.13
CA LEU A 260 -20.22 -3.11 12.49
C LEU A 260 -20.80 -2.08 13.49
N ASP A 261 -22.12 -2.02 13.58
CA ASP A 261 -22.87 -0.96 14.29
C ASP A 261 -22.60 -0.92 15.79
N HIS A 262 -22.14 -2.05 16.36
CA HIS A 262 -21.76 -2.16 17.78
C HIS A 262 -20.42 -1.48 18.12
N LEU A 263 -19.62 -1.11 17.10
CA LEU A 263 -18.36 -0.39 17.30
C LEU A 263 -18.55 1.11 17.09
N SER A 264 -17.93 1.90 17.98
CA SER A 264 -17.99 3.37 17.89
C SER A 264 -17.12 3.95 16.77
N GLY A 265 -16.15 3.17 16.26
CA GLY A 265 -15.11 3.66 15.36
C GLY A 265 -14.03 4.49 16.08
N TYR A 266 -12.95 4.74 15.38
CA TYR A 266 -11.85 5.58 15.87
C TYR A 266 -12.36 7.03 16.05
N ARG A 267 -12.18 7.60 17.24
CA ARG A 267 -12.69 8.95 17.59
C ARG A 267 -14.19 9.13 17.28
N ASN A 268 -15.01 8.06 17.49
CA ASN A 268 -16.44 8.02 17.19
C ASN A 268 -16.80 8.20 15.70
N SER A 269 -15.90 7.86 14.78
CA SER A 269 -16.13 7.93 13.35
C SER A 269 -16.84 6.68 12.85
N LYS A 270 -18.13 6.81 12.55
CA LYS A 270 -18.98 5.73 12.03
C LYS A 270 -19.26 5.95 10.54
N PRO A 271 -19.59 4.87 9.80
CA PRO A 271 -19.64 3.47 10.20
C PRO A 271 -18.28 2.79 10.27
N VAL A 272 -18.14 1.77 11.11
CA VAL A 272 -17.02 0.82 11.00
C VAL A 272 -17.40 -0.23 9.97
N ARG A 273 -16.54 -0.46 8.98
CA ARG A 273 -16.80 -1.38 7.86
C ARG A 273 -15.80 -2.52 7.81
N ILE A 274 -16.25 -3.65 7.32
CA ILE A 274 -15.41 -4.76 6.83
C ILE A 274 -15.90 -5.15 5.43
N GLY A 275 -14.99 -5.60 4.57
CA GLY A 275 -15.27 -5.69 3.15
C GLY A 275 -15.25 -4.31 2.48
N ASN A 276 -15.34 -4.28 1.15
CA ASN A 276 -15.34 -3.02 0.41
C ASN A 276 -16.12 -3.16 -0.90
N ASP A 277 -17.24 -2.45 -1.00
CA ASP A 277 -18.19 -2.56 -2.12
C ASP A 277 -17.66 -2.02 -3.45
N ALA A 278 -16.50 -1.32 -3.42
CA ALA A 278 -15.82 -0.90 -4.62
C ALA A 278 -15.40 -2.09 -5.52
N TYR A 279 -15.35 -3.33 -5.01
CA TYR A 279 -15.01 -4.51 -5.83
C TYR A 279 -15.98 -4.76 -6.99
N HIS A 280 -17.18 -4.20 -6.92
CA HIS A 280 -18.16 -4.22 -8.02
C HIS A 280 -17.99 -3.08 -9.04
N GLN A 281 -17.16 -2.09 -8.73
CA GLN A 281 -17.03 -0.92 -9.59
C GLN A 281 -16.24 -1.25 -10.85
N ARG A 282 -16.61 -0.54 -11.94
CA ARG A 282 -15.76 -0.42 -13.11
C ARG A 282 -14.86 0.80 -12.93
N GLN A 283 -13.54 0.56 -13.00
CA GLN A 283 -12.50 1.58 -12.98
C GLN A 283 -11.53 1.27 -14.13
N ASN A 284 -11.65 2.02 -15.21
CA ASN A 284 -10.93 1.76 -16.45
C ASN A 284 -9.42 2.09 -16.34
N ASP A 285 -9.03 2.88 -15.33
CA ASP A 285 -7.64 3.21 -15.06
C ASP A 285 -6.80 2.01 -14.60
N SER A 286 -7.39 1.05 -13.89
CA SER A 286 -6.68 -0.08 -13.27
C SER A 286 -5.87 -0.90 -14.28
N PHE A 287 -6.36 -1.04 -15.50
CA PHE A 287 -5.67 -1.79 -16.55
C PHE A 287 -4.39 -1.10 -17.05
N GLY A 288 -4.34 0.23 -17.02
CA GLY A 288 -3.15 0.98 -17.41
C GLY A 288 -1.97 0.71 -16.48
N TYR A 289 -2.19 0.73 -15.18
CA TYR A 289 -1.15 0.44 -14.18
C TYR A 289 -0.65 -1.00 -14.29
N LEU A 290 -1.56 -1.95 -14.48
CA LEU A 290 -1.19 -3.35 -14.65
C LEU A 290 -0.41 -3.57 -15.95
N MET A 291 -0.84 -3.00 -17.06
CA MET A 291 -0.15 -3.13 -18.35
C MET A 291 1.22 -2.46 -18.36
N ASP A 292 1.40 -1.36 -17.63
CA ASP A 292 2.72 -0.71 -17.49
C ASP A 292 3.70 -1.64 -16.76
N LEU A 293 3.26 -2.25 -15.65
CA LEU A 293 4.07 -3.25 -14.94
C LEU A 293 4.36 -4.49 -15.79
N ILE A 294 3.38 -5.01 -16.54
CA ILE A 294 3.56 -6.15 -17.46
C ILE A 294 4.61 -5.81 -18.53
N TYR A 295 4.54 -4.63 -19.13
CA TYR A 295 5.52 -4.20 -20.12
C TYR A 295 6.95 -4.13 -19.55
N GLN A 296 7.10 -3.57 -18.35
CA GLN A 296 8.40 -3.53 -17.68
C GLN A 296 8.91 -4.95 -17.35
N TYR A 297 8.01 -5.84 -16.94
CA TYR A 297 8.33 -7.24 -16.67
C TYR A 297 8.87 -7.95 -17.92
N TYR A 298 8.19 -7.82 -19.08
CA TYR A 298 8.64 -8.38 -20.35
C TYR A 298 10.04 -7.86 -20.77
N ARG A 299 10.32 -6.58 -20.50
CA ARG A 299 11.61 -5.97 -20.87
C ARG A 299 12.78 -6.44 -20.03
N LEU A 300 12.57 -6.70 -18.76
CA LEU A 300 13.63 -6.79 -17.76
C LEU A 300 13.76 -8.19 -17.14
N MET A 301 12.76 -9.03 -17.30
CA MET A 301 12.73 -10.39 -16.75
C MET A 301 12.58 -11.41 -17.87
N PRO A 302 13.67 -12.09 -18.25
CA PRO A 302 13.56 -13.19 -19.21
C PRO A 302 12.78 -14.33 -18.57
N GLY A 303 11.61 -14.63 -19.13
CA GLY A 303 10.77 -15.77 -18.73
C GLY A 303 11.05 -17.01 -19.57
N SER A 304 10.49 -18.16 -19.17
CA SER A 304 10.36 -19.31 -20.05
C SER A 304 9.40 -19.02 -21.21
N LEU A 305 9.44 -19.80 -22.28
CA LEU A 305 8.50 -19.64 -23.40
C LEU A 305 7.04 -19.75 -22.93
N ASP A 306 6.76 -20.74 -22.08
CA ASP A 306 5.40 -20.95 -21.54
C ASP A 306 4.93 -19.74 -20.72
N GLU A 307 5.78 -19.18 -19.85
CA GLU A 307 5.43 -17.96 -19.07
C GLU A 307 5.17 -16.76 -19.99
N ILE A 308 5.90 -16.62 -21.08
CA ILE A 308 5.71 -15.55 -22.08
C ILE A 308 4.37 -15.73 -22.79
N GLU A 309 4.02 -16.96 -23.21
CA GLU A 309 2.77 -17.24 -23.92
C GLU A 309 1.55 -17.07 -23.01
N ASP A 310 1.58 -17.59 -21.79
CA ASP A 310 0.51 -17.41 -20.81
C ASP A 310 0.24 -15.92 -20.53
N MET A 311 1.32 -15.16 -20.38
CA MET A 311 1.21 -13.71 -20.14
C MET A 311 0.69 -12.98 -21.38
N TRP A 312 1.04 -13.43 -22.59
CA TRP A 312 0.51 -12.88 -23.84
C TRP A 312 -1.02 -13.07 -23.96
N GLU A 313 -1.55 -14.22 -23.57
CA GLU A 313 -3.01 -14.44 -23.52
C GLU A 313 -3.68 -13.45 -22.56
N MET A 314 -3.10 -13.24 -21.38
CA MET A 314 -3.58 -12.26 -20.41
C MET A 314 -3.56 -10.83 -21.00
N VAL A 315 -2.48 -10.43 -21.67
CA VAL A 315 -2.37 -9.13 -22.34
C VAL A 315 -3.48 -8.94 -23.37
N LYS A 316 -3.75 -9.94 -24.21
CA LYS A 316 -4.83 -9.87 -25.20
C LYS A 316 -6.21 -9.68 -24.55
N ASN A 317 -6.49 -10.40 -23.49
CA ASN A 317 -7.76 -10.32 -22.78
C ASN A 317 -7.95 -8.95 -22.11
N ILE A 318 -6.91 -8.42 -21.43
CA ILE A 318 -6.95 -7.08 -20.84
C ILE A 318 -7.22 -6.03 -21.93
N LEU A 319 -6.49 -6.08 -23.04
CA LEU A 319 -6.60 -5.07 -24.09
C LEU A 319 -7.86 -5.18 -24.93
N SER A 320 -8.47 -6.37 -25.01
CA SER A 320 -9.85 -6.51 -25.53
C SER A 320 -10.82 -5.73 -24.66
N THR A 321 -10.78 -5.95 -23.35
CA THR A 321 -11.63 -5.22 -22.38
C THR A 321 -11.42 -3.71 -22.49
N VAL A 322 -10.16 -3.25 -22.50
CA VAL A 322 -9.86 -1.81 -22.64
C VAL A 322 -10.42 -1.24 -23.93
N THR A 323 -10.27 -1.94 -25.06
CA THR A 323 -10.76 -1.49 -26.37
C THR A 323 -12.27 -1.33 -26.39
N GLU A 324 -13.00 -2.21 -25.70
CA GLU A 324 -14.47 -2.20 -25.62
C GLU A 324 -15.00 -1.17 -24.61
N GLU A 325 -14.26 -0.92 -23.53
CA GLU A 325 -14.77 -0.18 -22.36
C GLU A 325 -14.30 1.28 -22.28
N TRP A 326 -13.20 1.66 -22.93
CA TRP A 326 -12.58 2.97 -22.72
C TRP A 326 -13.50 4.17 -23.01
N ARG A 327 -14.50 4.00 -23.93
CA ARG A 327 -15.47 5.06 -24.26
C ARG A 327 -16.60 5.20 -23.25
N LYS A 328 -16.77 4.21 -22.37
CA LYS A 328 -17.82 4.21 -21.36
C LYS A 328 -17.39 5.02 -20.13
N PRO A 329 -18.33 5.67 -19.42
CA PRO A 329 -18.04 6.31 -18.15
C PRO A 329 -17.73 5.27 -17.08
N ASP A 330 -16.89 5.64 -16.12
CA ASP A 330 -16.45 4.78 -15.02
C ASP A 330 -16.50 5.49 -13.65
N LYS A 331 -15.92 4.89 -12.63
CA LYS A 331 -15.86 5.45 -11.26
C LYS A 331 -14.57 6.21 -10.98
N GLY A 332 -13.58 6.10 -11.87
CA GLY A 332 -12.27 6.73 -11.74
C GLY A 332 -11.42 6.21 -10.59
N ILE A 333 -10.24 6.75 -10.47
CA ILE A 333 -9.23 6.37 -9.47
C ILE A 333 -9.72 6.59 -8.01
N TRP A 334 -10.63 7.52 -7.80
CA TRP A 334 -11.14 7.88 -6.46
C TRP A 334 -12.38 7.09 -6.04
N GLU A 335 -12.80 6.10 -6.84
CA GLU A 335 -13.85 5.15 -6.47
C GLU A 335 -15.20 5.81 -6.16
N ILE A 336 -15.54 6.87 -6.91
CA ILE A 336 -16.75 7.65 -6.70
C ILE A 336 -17.97 6.72 -6.70
N ARG A 337 -18.75 6.72 -5.62
CA ARG A 337 -19.90 5.84 -5.46
C ARG A 337 -21.14 6.32 -6.22
N GLY A 338 -21.25 7.63 -6.50
CA GLY A 338 -22.33 8.25 -7.26
C GLY A 338 -22.26 8.02 -8.77
N ARG A 339 -22.53 9.06 -9.56
CA ARG A 339 -22.60 8.97 -11.02
C ARG A 339 -21.24 8.67 -11.65
N SER A 340 -21.18 7.66 -12.53
CA SER A 340 -20.02 7.40 -13.39
C SER A 340 -19.81 8.55 -14.38
N ARG A 341 -18.54 8.91 -14.64
CA ARG A 341 -18.16 10.02 -15.54
C ARG A 341 -17.08 9.60 -16.53
N GLN A 342 -16.83 10.45 -17.52
CA GLN A 342 -15.70 10.33 -18.44
C GLN A 342 -14.46 10.98 -17.78
N PHE A 343 -13.83 10.31 -16.80
CA PHE A 343 -12.65 10.82 -16.13
C PHE A 343 -11.45 10.87 -17.07
N VAL A 344 -10.76 12.01 -17.10
CA VAL A 344 -9.56 12.20 -17.95
C VAL A 344 -8.47 11.21 -17.55
N SER A 345 -8.22 11.03 -16.25
CA SER A 345 -7.23 10.07 -15.73
C SER A 345 -7.52 8.64 -16.18
N SER A 346 -8.79 8.20 -16.16
CA SER A 346 -9.17 6.86 -16.66
C SER A 346 -8.87 6.69 -18.14
N LYS A 347 -9.13 7.71 -18.96
CA LYS A 347 -8.81 7.68 -20.40
C LYS A 347 -7.31 7.63 -20.64
N VAL A 348 -6.53 8.44 -19.91
CA VAL A 348 -5.08 8.43 -19.97
C VAL A 348 -4.54 7.02 -19.64
N MET A 349 -5.06 6.37 -18.62
CA MET A 349 -4.62 5.02 -18.27
C MET A 349 -5.09 3.95 -19.26
N CYS A 350 -6.25 4.11 -19.93
CA CYS A 350 -6.61 3.28 -21.08
C CYS A 350 -5.63 3.46 -22.25
N TRP A 351 -5.19 4.69 -22.50
CA TRP A 351 -4.11 4.97 -23.45
C TRP A 351 -2.82 4.24 -23.06
N VAL A 352 -2.40 4.34 -21.80
CA VAL A 352 -1.23 3.63 -21.27
C VAL A 352 -1.34 2.13 -21.53
N ALA A 353 -2.49 1.53 -21.26
CA ALA A 353 -2.70 0.10 -21.49
C ALA A 353 -2.45 -0.28 -22.95
N LEU A 354 -3.05 0.43 -23.91
CA LEU A 354 -2.90 0.15 -25.34
C LEU A 354 -1.47 0.46 -25.85
N ASP A 355 -0.85 1.54 -25.40
CA ASP A 355 0.53 1.87 -25.74
C ASP A 355 1.51 0.78 -25.26
N ARG A 356 1.39 0.37 -23.99
CA ARG A 356 2.22 -0.72 -23.43
C ARG A 356 1.95 -2.05 -24.13
N GLY A 357 0.70 -2.35 -24.45
CA GLY A 357 0.35 -3.53 -25.23
C GLY A 357 0.95 -3.53 -26.62
N ALA A 358 0.95 -2.39 -27.33
CA ALA A 358 1.60 -2.25 -28.62
C ALA A 358 3.13 -2.49 -28.52
N LYS A 359 3.76 -1.95 -27.47
CA LYS A 359 5.18 -2.18 -27.19
C LYS A 359 5.48 -3.65 -26.86
N VAL A 360 4.63 -4.34 -26.11
CA VAL A 360 4.76 -5.79 -25.84
C VAL A 360 4.60 -6.58 -27.15
N ALA A 361 3.62 -6.24 -27.98
CA ALA A 361 3.43 -6.87 -29.28
C ALA A 361 4.66 -6.73 -30.20
N ASP A 362 5.30 -5.55 -30.20
CA ASP A 362 6.53 -5.33 -30.96
C ASP A 362 7.68 -6.22 -30.44
N LEU A 363 7.85 -6.32 -29.11
CA LEU A 363 8.87 -7.21 -28.50
C LEU A 363 8.68 -8.69 -28.89
N LEU A 364 7.41 -9.11 -29.07
CA LEU A 364 7.07 -10.49 -29.41
C LEU A 364 6.90 -10.72 -30.92
N GLY A 365 7.14 -9.72 -31.77
CA GLY A 365 6.96 -9.81 -33.23
C GLY A 365 5.49 -9.95 -33.66
N LYS A 366 4.54 -9.59 -32.80
CA LYS A 366 3.07 -9.67 -33.06
C LYS A 366 2.57 -8.39 -33.75
N ASN A 367 3.13 -8.08 -34.92
CA ASN A 367 2.98 -6.80 -35.62
C ASN A 367 1.52 -6.37 -35.89
N GLU A 368 0.60 -7.30 -36.13
CA GLU A 368 -0.81 -6.98 -36.37
C GLU A 368 -1.47 -6.40 -35.13
N TYR A 369 -1.25 -7.05 -33.97
CA TYR A 369 -1.72 -6.55 -32.67
C TYR A 369 -1.09 -5.20 -32.34
N GLY A 370 0.23 -5.04 -32.55
CA GLY A 370 0.93 -3.79 -32.33
C GLY A 370 0.33 -2.62 -33.11
N ARG A 371 0.06 -2.82 -34.44
CA ARG A 371 -0.60 -1.79 -35.26
C ARG A 371 -2.04 -1.48 -34.79
N ARG A 372 -2.81 -2.50 -34.40
CA ARG A 372 -4.18 -2.33 -33.93
C ARG A 372 -4.23 -1.52 -32.63
N TRP A 373 -3.42 -1.90 -31.64
CA TRP A 373 -3.41 -1.24 -30.34
C TRP A 373 -2.82 0.17 -30.40
N ARG A 374 -1.85 0.41 -31.27
CA ARG A 374 -1.30 1.76 -31.50
C ARG A 374 -2.37 2.70 -32.05
N ARG A 375 -3.14 2.27 -33.04
CA ARG A 375 -4.29 3.06 -33.52
C ARG A 375 -5.31 3.34 -32.42
N GLY A 376 -5.64 2.34 -31.59
CA GLY A 376 -6.53 2.55 -30.46
C GLY A 376 -5.97 3.55 -29.43
N ALA A 377 -4.66 3.53 -29.18
CA ALA A 377 -4.00 4.53 -28.33
C ALA A 377 -4.07 5.94 -28.95
N ASP A 378 -3.83 6.07 -30.26
CA ASP A 378 -3.97 7.35 -30.98
C ASP A 378 -5.39 7.91 -30.87
N ASP A 379 -6.41 7.06 -31.08
CA ASP A 379 -7.82 7.44 -30.91
C ASP A 379 -8.12 7.99 -29.51
N ILE A 380 -7.60 7.32 -28.46
CA ILE A 380 -7.80 7.78 -27.07
C ILE A 380 -7.07 9.10 -26.83
N ARG A 381 -5.85 9.24 -27.34
CA ARG A 381 -5.06 10.46 -27.19
C ARG A 381 -5.79 11.66 -27.81
N ASP A 382 -6.29 11.52 -29.02
CA ASP A 382 -7.04 12.56 -29.72
C ASP A 382 -8.31 12.93 -28.96
N ASP A 383 -9.03 11.95 -28.44
CA ASP A 383 -10.24 12.16 -27.63
C ASP A 383 -9.95 12.93 -26.35
N VAL A 384 -8.90 12.56 -25.60
CA VAL A 384 -8.48 13.26 -24.36
C VAL A 384 -8.02 14.68 -24.67
N MET A 385 -7.21 14.87 -25.71
CA MET A 385 -6.74 16.20 -26.10
C MET A 385 -7.87 17.14 -26.50
N LYS A 386 -8.92 16.61 -27.14
CA LYS A 386 -10.10 17.37 -27.58
C LYS A 386 -11.07 17.66 -26.43
N ASN A 387 -11.39 16.65 -25.62
CA ASN A 387 -12.49 16.73 -24.66
C ASN A 387 -12.01 17.02 -23.22
N GLY A 388 -10.78 16.63 -22.87
CA GLY A 388 -10.20 16.81 -21.54
C GLY A 388 -9.55 18.18 -21.33
N TRP A 389 -8.99 18.78 -22.38
CA TRP A 389 -8.45 20.14 -22.32
C TRP A 389 -9.58 21.18 -22.29
N LYS A 390 -9.49 22.15 -21.38
CA LYS A 390 -10.47 23.22 -21.19
C LYS A 390 -9.79 24.58 -21.29
N GLU A 391 -10.07 25.30 -22.39
CA GLU A 391 -9.48 26.64 -22.60
C GLU A 391 -9.89 27.64 -21.50
N GLU A 392 -11.09 27.50 -20.94
CA GLU A 392 -11.63 28.35 -19.89
C GLU A 392 -10.79 28.39 -18.62
N ILE A 393 -10.18 27.24 -18.28
CA ILE A 393 -9.30 27.09 -17.11
C ILE A 393 -7.82 26.93 -17.51
N GLY A 394 -7.52 26.87 -18.81
CA GLY A 394 -6.17 26.66 -19.34
C GLY A 394 -5.51 25.37 -18.87
N SER A 395 -6.29 24.32 -18.61
CA SER A 395 -5.87 23.06 -18.01
C SER A 395 -6.69 21.88 -18.52
N PHE A 396 -6.17 20.66 -18.34
CA PHE A 396 -7.03 19.48 -18.35
C PHE A 396 -7.97 19.52 -17.14
N SER A 397 -9.20 19.00 -17.29
CA SER A 397 -10.20 18.89 -16.22
C SER A 397 -10.26 17.47 -15.65
N GLN A 398 -10.88 17.30 -14.49
CA GLN A 398 -11.13 16.01 -13.87
C GLN A 398 -11.91 15.05 -14.80
N ALA A 399 -12.98 15.56 -15.41
CA ALA A 399 -13.85 14.81 -16.32
C ALA A 399 -14.31 15.68 -17.49
N TYR A 400 -14.77 15.06 -18.58
CA TYR A 400 -15.19 15.78 -19.80
C TYR A 400 -16.37 16.72 -19.59
N ASP A 401 -17.20 16.48 -18.60
CA ASP A 401 -18.44 17.20 -18.30
C ASP A 401 -18.31 18.24 -17.18
N ASN A 402 -17.08 18.55 -16.73
CA ASN A 402 -16.84 19.56 -15.68
C ASN A 402 -15.55 20.38 -15.91
N LEU A 403 -15.35 21.40 -15.08
CA LEU A 403 -14.14 22.23 -15.02
C LEU A 403 -13.34 21.98 -13.71
N ALA A 404 -13.73 20.97 -12.93
CA ALA A 404 -13.05 20.64 -11.68
C ALA A 404 -11.61 20.18 -11.95
N LEU A 405 -10.73 20.44 -11.00
CA LEU A 405 -9.34 20.02 -11.03
C LEU A 405 -9.11 18.83 -10.13
N ASP A 406 -8.18 17.96 -10.54
CA ASP A 406 -7.92 16.68 -9.93
C ASP A 406 -6.42 16.39 -9.93
N SER A 407 -5.89 15.93 -8.82
CA SER A 407 -4.48 15.63 -8.67
C SER A 407 -4.00 14.47 -9.55
N SER A 408 -4.90 13.56 -9.97
CA SER A 408 -4.56 12.46 -10.87
C SER A 408 -4.14 12.93 -12.28
N LEU A 409 -4.46 14.17 -12.67
CA LEU A 409 -3.98 14.79 -13.91
C LEU A 409 -2.45 14.93 -13.95
N LEU A 410 -1.81 15.00 -12.78
CA LEU A 410 -0.35 15.06 -12.66
C LEU A 410 0.34 13.76 -13.13
N LEU A 411 -0.42 12.66 -13.23
CA LEU A 411 0.08 11.36 -13.69
C LEU A 411 0.22 11.25 -15.22
N MET A 412 -0.23 12.24 -15.98
CA MET A 412 -0.13 12.20 -17.44
C MET A 412 1.33 12.12 -17.93
N GLU A 413 2.26 12.82 -17.26
CA GLU A 413 3.68 12.83 -17.63
C GLU A 413 4.42 11.54 -17.23
N PRO A 414 4.33 11.04 -15.98
CA PRO A 414 5.09 9.85 -15.58
C PRO A 414 4.75 8.60 -16.39
N TYR A 415 3.56 8.52 -16.94
CA TYR A 415 3.15 7.43 -17.83
C TYR A 415 3.38 7.72 -19.32
N GLY A 416 3.95 8.88 -19.67
CA GLY A 416 4.35 9.24 -21.04
C GLY A 416 3.20 9.64 -21.95
N PHE A 417 2.02 9.97 -21.40
CA PHE A 417 0.91 10.49 -22.20
C PHE A 417 1.21 11.89 -22.75
N ILE A 418 1.89 12.71 -21.96
CA ILE A 418 2.30 14.08 -22.32
C ILE A 418 3.75 14.31 -21.87
N GLU A 419 4.51 15.10 -22.63
CA GLU A 419 5.87 15.45 -22.24
C GLU A 419 5.89 16.59 -21.20
N ALA A 420 6.89 16.58 -20.31
CA ALA A 420 7.08 17.63 -19.32
C ALA A 420 7.27 19.03 -19.96
N THR A 421 7.77 19.08 -21.20
CA THR A 421 7.99 20.29 -22.00
C THR A 421 6.73 20.81 -22.69
N ASP A 422 5.64 20.03 -22.75
CA ASP A 422 4.38 20.49 -23.34
C ASP A 422 3.77 21.59 -22.48
N PRO A 423 3.50 22.79 -23.05
CA PRO A 423 2.95 23.91 -22.28
C PRO A 423 1.60 23.60 -21.61
N ARG A 424 0.81 22.67 -22.15
CA ARG A 424 -0.45 22.25 -21.53
C ARG A 424 -0.22 21.52 -20.22
N TYR A 425 0.85 20.68 -20.15
CA TYR A 425 1.17 20.00 -18.89
C TYR A 425 1.62 20.99 -17.80
N SER A 426 2.56 21.89 -18.11
CA SER A 426 3.01 22.89 -17.13
C SER A 426 1.89 23.83 -16.67
N ARG A 427 0.94 24.18 -17.56
CA ARG A 427 -0.27 24.93 -17.21
C ARG A 427 -1.18 24.11 -16.28
N THR A 428 -1.42 22.84 -16.60
CA THR A 428 -2.20 21.94 -15.75
C THR A 428 -1.58 21.78 -14.36
N VAL A 429 -0.26 21.59 -14.27
CA VAL A 429 0.44 21.48 -12.97
C VAL A 429 0.22 22.74 -12.12
N ARG A 430 0.34 23.95 -12.72
CA ARG A 430 0.13 25.20 -12.01
C ARG A 430 -1.32 25.42 -11.59
N ALA A 431 -2.28 25.12 -12.46
CA ALA A 431 -3.70 25.22 -12.14
C ALA A 431 -4.09 24.26 -11.01
N VAL A 432 -3.63 23.01 -11.08
CA VAL A 432 -3.85 21.99 -10.04
C VAL A 432 -3.19 22.41 -8.72
N LYS A 433 -1.97 22.92 -8.76
CA LYS A 433 -1.28 23.47 -7.57
C LYS A 433 -2.08 24.61 -6.94
N GLU A 434 -2.49 25.61 -7.73
CA GLU A 434 -3.24 26.77 -7.25
C GLU A 434 -4.56 26.37 -6.59
N ALA A 435 -5.26 25.38 -7.17
CA ALA A 435 -6.58 24.98 -6.70
C ALA A 435 -6.55 23.98 -5.53
N LEU A 436 -5.53 23.13 -5.44
CA LEU A 436 -5.53 21.98 -4.53
C LEU A 436 -4.43 22.01 -3.46
N LEU A 437 -3.37 22.82 -3.62
CA LEU A 437 -2.32 22.92 -2.60
C LEU A 437 -2.75 23.87 -1.47
N HIS A 438 -2.78 23.35 -0.25
CA HIS A 438 -3.07 24.12 0.95
C HIS A 438 -2.03 23.79 2.02
N ASP A 439 -1.35 24.81 2.56
CA ASP A 439 -0.34 24.69 3.62
C ASP A 439 0.69 23.56 3.41
N GLY A 440 1.20 23.44 2.16
CA GLY A 440 2.22 22.46 1.77
C GLY A 440 1.72 21.04 1.55
N LEU A 441 0.43 20.78 1.68
CA LEU A 441 -0.25 19.52 1.47
C LEU A 441 -1.35 19.66 0.41
N MET A 442 -1.82 18.57 -0.17
CA MET A 442 -2.66 18.62 -1.35
C MET A 442 -3.96 17.85 -1.19
N TYR A 443 -5.08 18.50 -1.54
CA TYR A 443 -6.35 17.82 -1.78
C TYR A 443 -6.27 16.86 -2.98
N ARG A 444 -7.09 15.82 -3.00
CA ARG A 444 -7.23 14.94 -4.18
C ARG A 444 -7.96 15.62 -5.33
N TYR A 445 -9.01 16.40 -5.06
CA TYR A 445 -9.79 17.23 -6.00
C TYR A 445 -10.57 18.31 -5.24
N ASN A 446 -11.13 19.28 -5.97
CA ASN A 446 -11.89 20.41 -5.43
C ASN A 446 -13.37 20.39 -5.85
N SER A 447 -13.96 19.21 -6.01
CA SER A 447 -15.37 19.01 -6.30
C SER A 447 -16.06 18.22 -5.19
N GLU A 448 -17.35 18.48 -4.99
CA GLU A 448 -18.16 17.63 -4.11
C GLU A 448 -18.32 16.23 -4.72
N ASP A 449 -18.20 15.22 -3.89
CA ASP A 449 -18.56 13.83 -4.18
C ASP A 449 -19.77 13.41 -3.35
N ASP A 450 -20.04 12.09 -3.29
CA ASP A 450 -21.17 11.51 -2.56
C ASP A 450 -21.16 11.77 -1.05
N PHE A 451 -20.05 12.24 -0.52
CA PHE A 451 -19.81 12.50 0.91
C PHE A 451 -19.42 13.96 1.19
N GLY A 452 -19.61 14.86 0.22
CA GLY A 452 -19.23 16.27 0.30
C GLY A 452 -17.82 16.56 -0.19
N MET A 453 -17.28 17.71 0.19
CA MET A 453 -15.89 18.08 -0.14
C MET A 453 -14.89 17.25 0.67
N PRO A 454 -13.76 16.81 0.10
CA PRO A 454 -12.65 16.28 0.89
C PRO A 454 -12.16 17.29 1.92
N ALA A 455 -11.97 16.85 3.16
CA ALA A 455 -11.58 17.73 4.27
C ALA A 455 -10.08 17.62 4.64
N SER A 456 -9.41 16.56 4.20
CA SER A 456 -8.01 16.24 4.50
C SER A 456 -7.14 16.25 3.24
N ALA A 457 -5.83 16.34 3.45
CA ALA A 457 -4.84 16.17 2.40
C ALA A 457 -4.66 14.68 2.10
N PHE A 458 -4.79 14.29 0.83
CA PHE A 458 -4.47 12.92 0.43
C PHE A 458 -2.97 12.80 0.18
N THR A 459 -2.28 12.02 1.00
CA THR A 459 -0.80 12.03 1.10
C THR A 459 -0.10 11.82 -0.25
N ILE A 460 -0.55 10.85 -1.05
CA ILE A 460 0.06 10.55 -2.37
C ILE A 460 -0.04 11.75 -3.33
N CYS A 461 -1.12 12.55 -3.26
CA CYS A 461 -1.33 13.69 -4.14
C CYS A 461 -0.26 14.76 -3.94
N THR A 462 0.17 14.97 -2.69
CA THR A 462 1.29 15.86 -2.38
C THR A 462 2.57 15.40 -3.06
N PHE A 463 2.88 14.11 -3.03
CA PHE A 463 4.05 13.56 -3.73
C PHE A 463 3.94 13.66 -5.26
N TRP A 464 2.75 13.49 -5.83
CA TRP A 464 2.54 13.69 -7.27
C TRP A 464 2.79 15.13 -7.69
N LEU A 465 2.32 16.10 -6.90
CA LEU A 465 2.61 17.51 -7.16
C LEU A 465 4.13 17.80 -7.08
N ILE A 466 4.80 17.29 -6.04
CA ILE A 466 6.24 17.48 -5.86
C ILE A 466 7.00 16.94 -7.09
N ARG A 467 6.66 15.74 -7.56
CA ARG A 467 7.23 15.17 -8.78
C ARG A 467 6.94 16.07 -9.99
N ALA A 468 5.69 16.50 -10.19
CA ALA A 468 5.28 17.31 -11.33
C ALA A 468 6.02 18.66 -11.35
N LEU A 469 6.15 19.33 -10.21
CA LEU A 469 6.93 20.58 -10.07
C LEU A 469 8.41 20.36 -10.44
N PHE A 470 8.99 19.25 -9.98
CA PHE A 470 10.37 18.93 -10.27
C PHE A 470 10.61 18.75 -11.77
N VAL A 471 9.76 18.02 -12.50
CA VAL A 471 9.95 17.74 -13.93
C VAL A 471 9.65 18.95 -14.82
N ILE A 472 8.80 19.89 -14.41
CA ILE A 472 8.58 21.16 -15.13
C ILE A 472 9.63 22.25 -14.79
N GLY A 473 10.63 21.93 -13.94
CA GLY A 473 11.76 22.80 -13.61
C GLY A 473 11.63 23.61 -12.31
N GLU A 474 10.51 23.53 -11.58
CA GLU A 474 10.29 24.21 -10.28
C GLU A 474 10.92 23.40 -9.12
N ARG A 475 12.22 23.09 -9.23
CA ARG A 475 12.96 22.13 -8.41
C ARG A 475 13.12 22.52 -6.95
N GLU A 476 13.37 23.80 -6.68
CA GLU A 476 13.55 24.30 -5.30
C GLU A 476 12.24 24.19 -4.52
N GLU A 477 11.13 24.54 -5.14
CA GLU A 477 9.81 24.39 -4.54
C GLU A 477 9.48 22.93 -4.29
N ALA A 478 9.75 22.06 -5.27
CA ALA A 478 9.56 20.61 -5.12
C ALA A 478 10.34 20.05 -3.91
N ARG A 479 11.61 20.42 -3.73
CA ARG A 479 12.43 20.00 -2.58
C ARG A 479 11.88 20.52 -1.26
N ARG A 480 11.49 21.80 -1.21
CA ARG A 480 10.91 22.41 -0.02
C ARG A 480 9.62 21.71 0.42
N LEU A 481 8.74 21.40 -0.52
CA LEU A 481 7.49 20.66 -0.24
C LEU A 481 7.80 19.22 0.21
N PHE A 482 8.78 18.56 -0.41
CA PHE A 482 9.19 17.22 -0.02
C PHE A 482 9.71 17.16 1.42
N ASP A 483 10.62 18.06 1.78
CA ASP A 483 11.10 18.15 3.17
C ASP A 483 9.99 18.55 4.15
N GLY A 484 8.98 19.29 3.66
CA GLY A 484 7.76 19.61 4.41
C GLY A 484 6.95 18.36 4.75
N VAL A 485 6.58 17.58 3.75
CA VAL A 485 5.74 16.38 3.95
C VAL A 485 6.47 15.29 4.74
N LEU A 486 7.80 15.17 4.63
CA LEU A 486 8.57 14.21 5.43
C LEU A 486 8.43 14.43 6.95
N ARG A 487 8.20 15.67 7.39
CA ARG A 487 7.98 15.99 8.81
C ARG A 487 6.61 15.55 9.33
N CYS A 488 5.68 15.21 8.46
CA CYS A 488 4.36 14.69 8.83
C CYS A 488 4.38 13.18 9.15
N ALA A 489 5.48 12.47 8.88
CA ALA A 489 5.62 11.07 9.28
C ALA A 489 5.49 10.91 10.79
N ASN A 490 4.98 9.76 11.23
CA ASN A 490 5.02 9.45 12.65
C ASN A 490 6.47 9.22 13.15
N HIS A 491 6.61 9.06 14.46
CA HIS A 491 7.93 8.91 15.12
C HIS A 491 8.77 7.70 14.67
N VAL A 492 8.18 6.75 13.91
CA VAL A 492 8.89 5.59 13.32
C VAL A 492 8.93 5.64 11.78
N GLY A 493 8.63 6.80 11.19
CA GLY A 493 8.76 7.07 9.75
C GLY A 493 7.67 6.47 8.88
N LEU A 494 6.45 6.29 9.41
CA LEU A 494 5.31 5.76 8.67
C LEU A 494 4.31 6.85 8.30
N PHE A 495 3.63 6.63 7.17
CA PHE A 495 2.57 7.50 6.63
C PHE A 495 1.24 6.76 6.54
N SER A 496 0.17 7.51 6.76
CA SER A 496 -1.22 7.12 6.51
C SER A 496 -1.69 7.54 5.12
N GLU A 497 -2.94 7.28 4.85
CA GLU A 497 -3.68 7.71 3.67
C GLU A 497 -3.75 9.24 3.58
N ASP A 498 -4.18 9.87 4.66
CA ASP A 498 -4.45 11.29 4.75
C ASP A 498 -3.62 11.97 5.84
N ILE A 499 -3.55 13.30 5.74
CA ILE A 499 -2.92 14.19 6.72
C ILE A 499 -3.88 15.36 6.95
N ASP A 500 -4.14 15.68 8.21
CA ASP A 500 -4.91 16.86 8.57
C ASP A 500 -4.15 18.15 8.20
N PHE A 501 -4.83 19.10 7.55
CA PHE A 501 -4.17 20.32 7.07
C PHE A 501 -3.63 21.22 8.19
N ASP A 502 -4.35 21.29 9.32
CA ASP A 502 -4.03 22.19 10.42
C ASP A 502 -3.06 21.56 11.42
N THR A 503 -3.42 20.38 11.91
CA THR A 503 -2.70 19.68 12.99
C THR A 503 -1.52 18.86 12.49
N LYS A 504 -1.47 18.52 11.20
CA LYS A 504 -0.52 17.58 10.58
C LYS A 504 -0.62 16.16 11.16
N GLU A 505 -1.72 15.83 11.85
CA GLU A 505 -1.99 14.46 12.30
C GLU A 505 -2.23 13.54 11.10
N LEU A 506 -1.77 12.30 11.24
CA LEU A 506 -2.03 11.23 10.27
C LEU A 506 -3.48 10.75 10.41
N LEU A 507 -4.20 10.71 9.30
CA LEU A 507 -5.59 10.32 9.17
C LEU A 507 -5.74 9.20 8.12
N GLY A 508 -6.92 8.57 8.07
CA GLY A 508 -7.18 7.48 7.13
C GLY A 508 -6.46 6.19 7.46
N ASN A 509 -6.52 5.22 6.58
CA ASN A 509 -5.93 3.90 6.79
C ASN A 509 -4.40 3.94 6.88
N PHE A 510 -3.82 3.10 7.75
CA PHE A 510 -2.43 3.20 8.20
C PHE A 510 -1.76 1.82 8.40
N PRO A 511 -0.48 1.67 8.06
CA PRO A 511 0.22 2.48 7.06
C PRO A 511 -0.37 2.23 5.68
N GLN A 512 -0.23 3.19 4.74
CA GLN A 512 -0.80 3.07 3.41
C GLN A 512 0.28 2.85 2.33
N ALA A 513 0.06 1.89 1.43
CA ALA A 513 0.99 1.57 0.36
C ALA A 513 1.23 2.75 -0.59
N TYR A 514 0.17 3.46 -0.99
CA TYR A 514 0.24 4.63 -1.87
C TYR A 514 1.19 5.70 -1.36
N SER A 515 1.07 6.07 -0.10
CA SER A 515 1.89 7.11 0.53
C SER A 515 3.36 6.73 0.51
N HIS A 516 3.67 5.47 0.83
CA HIS A 516 5.05 4.97 0.87
C HIS A 516 5.67 4.78 -0.51
N LEU A 517 4.93 4.25 -1.51
CA LEU A 517 5.46 4.12 -2.87
C LEU A 517 5.75 5.48 -3.52
N ALA A 518 4.86 6.46 -3.31
CA ALA A 518 5.03 7.79 -3.88
C ALA A 518 6.20 8.55 -3.25
N LEU A 519 6.39 8.40 -1.93
CA LEU A 519 7.59 8.89 -1.24
C LEU A 519 8.86 8.32 -1.88
N VAL A 520 8.93 7.00 -2.05
CA VAL A 520 10.11 6.35 -2.65
C VAL A 520 10.36 6.86 -4.06
N ASN A 521 9.33 6.89 -4.92
CA ASN A 521 9.47 7.34 -6.31
C ASN A 521 9.94 8.81 -6.39
N THR A 522 9.46 9.68 -5.51
CA THR A 522 9.87 11.08 -5.44
C THR A 522 11.30 11.23 -4.92
N ALA A 523 11.66 10.53 -3.85
CA ALA A 523 13.00 10.56 -3.28
C ALA A 523 14.06 10.04 -4.27
N VAL A 524 13.74 8.98 -5.01
CA VAL A 524 14.60 8.43 -6.06
C VAL A 524 14.81 9.43 -7.19
N LEU A 525 13.76 10.13 -7.63
CA LEU A 525 13.87 11.18 -8.64
C LEU A 525 14.87 12.26 -8.24
N PHE A 526 14.85 12.72 -6.99
CA PHE A 526 15.81 13.71 -6.49
C PHE A 526 17.23 13.16 -6.37
N ALA A 527 17.37 11.89 -5.99
CA ALA A 527 18.68 11.26 -5.84
C ALA A 527 19.36 10.91 -7.18
N GLU A 528 18.59 10.76 -8.25
CA GLU A 528 19.10 10.45 -9.60
C GLU A 528 19.52 11.70 -10.36
N GLU A 529 19.09 12.89 -9.98
CA GLU A 529 19.51 14.16 -10.60
C GLU A 529 21.03 14.36 -10.58
N ASP A 530 21.69 13.94 -9.50
CA ASP A 530 23.13 14.10 -9.29
C ASP A 530 23.98 13.02 -10.01
N ARG A 531 23.36 12.06 -10.65
CA ARG A 531 24.05 11.01 -11.39
C ARG A 531 23.56 11.00 -12.84
N SER A 532 24.48 11.16 -13.78
CA SER A 532 24.26 10.94 -15.22
C SER A 532 23.95 9.47 -15.59
N LEU A 533 23.28 8.73 -14.73
CA LEU A 533 22.83 7.37 -14.96
C LEU A 533 21.49 7.44 -15.69
N THR A 534 21.57 7.25 -17.00
CA THR A 534 20.42 7.00 -17.87
C THR A 534 19.65 5.79 -17.39
N PHE A 535 18.63 6.01 -16.53
CA PHE A 535 17.58 5.02 -16.41
C PHE A 535 16.76 5.02 -17.69
N VAL A 536 16.53 3.83 -18.21
CA VAL A 536 15.63 3.64 -19.35
C VAL A 536 14.26 4.15 -18.95
N ARG A 537 13.83 5.28 -19.50
CA ARG A 537 12.43 5.72 -19.41
C ARG A 537 11.56 4.66 -20.05
N PRO A 538 10.35 4.38 -19.52
CA PRO A 538 9.43 3.41 -20.10
C PRO A 538 9.05 3.74 -21.53
#